data_e6d2f11a44beda405220381b710b9ecf
#
_entry.id   e6d2f11a44beda405220381b710b9ecf
#
_cell.length_a   1.000
_cell.length_b   1.000
_cell.length_c   1.000
_cell.angle_alpha   90.00
_cell.angle_beta   90.00
_cell.angle_gamma   90.00
#
_symmetry.space_group_name_H-M   'P 1'
#
loop_
_entity.id
_entity.type
_entity.pdbx_description
1 polymer ?
#
loop_
_entity_poly.entity_id
_entity_poly.type
_entity_poly.pdbx_seq_one_letter_code
_entity_poly.pdbx_strand_id
1 'polypeptide(L)'
;MKLTNIITGMLLLAAPCASGQQTTPQDAQPVHTATIYKKGDNGFDTYRIPATVRTKKGTVLAFAEARKHSRSDTGDIDLVLRRSTDGGRTWGDIITVWDDAGNVCGNPAPVVDRETGRILLLSTWNDGTDHEKDIHARTAKDTRRVFVLYSDDDGLTWSSPREITPSVKREDWT
;
A
#
# COMPACT_ATOMS: atom_id res chain seq x y z
N MET A 1 63.38 -57.70 40.44
CA MET A 1 62.61 -56.49 40.70
C MET A 1 62.64 -55.66 39.40
N LYS A 2 61.53 -55.59 38.68
CA LYS A 2 61.41 -54.85 37.40
C LYS A 2 60.61 -53.58 37.67
N LEU A 3 61.22 -52.45 37.43
CA LEU A 3 60.56 -51.13 37.43
C LEU A 3 59.81 -50.98 36.10
N THR A 4 58.55 -50.71 36.18
CA THR A 4 57.71 -50.39 35.02
C THR A 4 57.55 -48.87 34.95
N ASN A 5 58.08 -48.24 33.92
CA ASN A 5 57.90 -46.81 33.68
C ASN A 5 56.51 -46.56 33.04
N ILE A 6 55.66 -45.78 33.69
CA ILE A 6 54.40 -45.29 33.15
C ILE A 6 54.66 -43.93 32.47
N ILE A 7 54.54 -43.92 31.15
CA ILE A 7 54.58 -42.66 30.36
C ILE A 7 53.12 -42.14 30.28
N THR A 8 52.90 -41.02 30.93
CA THR A 8 51.63 -40.29 30.86
C THR A 8 51.61 -39.46 29.56
N GLY A 9 50.89 -39.92 28.57
CA GLY A 9 50.66 -39.16 27.36
C GLY A 9 49.62 -38.06 27.58
N MET A 10 50.03 -36.80 27.37
CA MET A 10 49.17 -35.63 27.41
C MET A 10 48.51 -35.43 26.03
N LEU A 11 47.22 -35.70 25.96
CA LEU A 11 46.42 -35.52 24.75
C LEU A 11 46.04 -34.06 24.61
N LEU A 12 46.68 -33.33 23.69
CA LEU A 12 46.24 -31.94 23.30
C LEU A 12 44.99 -32.05 22.42
N LEU A 13 43.86 -31.65 22.96
CA LEU A 13 42.65 -31.43 22.17
C LEU A 13 42.78 -30.10 21.45
N ALA A 14 43.00 -30.12 20.15
CA ALA A 14 42.88 -28.96 19.28
C ALA A 14 41.41 -28.69 19.03
N ALA A 15 40.91 -27.56 19.54
CA ALA A 15 39.57 -27.07 19.20
C ALA A 15 39.53 -26.61 17.72
N PRO A 16 38.48 -26.99 16.96
CA PRO A 16 38.34 -26.48 15.60
C PRO A 16 37.99 -24.97 15.67
N CYS A 17 38.83 -24.13 15.04
CA CYS A 17 38.47 -22.75 14.75
C CYS A 17 37.21 -22.77 13.88
N ALA A 18 36.12 -22.22 14.41
CA ALA A 18 34.94 -21.92 13.62
C ALA A 18 35.33 -20.87 12.56
N SER A 19 35.51 -21.31 11.32
CA SER A 19 35.60 -20.40 10.17
C SER A 19 34.30 -19.63 10.06
N GLY A 20 34.35 -18.35 10.44
CA GLY A 20 33.25 -17.43 10.21
C GLY A 20 32.91 -17.43 8.72
N GLN A 21 31.71 -17.87 8.39
CA GLN A 21 31.16 -17.68 7.04
C GLN A 21 31.08 -16.18 6.80
N GLN A 22 31.99 -15.66 5.98
CA GLN A 22 31.80 -14.35 5.38
C GLN A 22 30.57 -14.49 4.46
N THR A 23 29.44 -13.91 4.91
CA THR A 23 28.31 -13.67 4.02
C THR A 23 28.81 -12.69 2.96
N THR A 24 29.03 -13.19 1.74
CA THR A 24 29.20 -12.35 0.56
C THR A 24 28.00 -11.38 0.51
N PRO A 25 28.21 -10.09 0.18
CA PRO A 25 27.10 -9.18 -0.07
C PRO A 25 26.20 -9.84 -1.11
N GLN A 26 24.97 -10.16 -0.72
CA GLN A 26 23.97 -10.70 -1.63
C GLN A 26 23.82 -9.67 -2.75
N ASP A 27 24.11 -10.05 -3.99
CA ASP A 27 24.03 -9.19 -5.16
C ASP A 27 22.70 -8.44 -5.12
N ALA A 28 22.75 -7.15 -4.82
CA ALA A 28 21.55 -6.31 -4.76
C ALA A 28 20.92 -6.36 -6.15
N GLN A 29 19.73 -6.96 -6.24
CA GLN A 29 18.98 -6.98 -7.50
C GLN A 29 18.85 -5.54 -8.00
N PRO A 30 19.08 -5.27 -9.29
CA PRO A 30 19.01 -3.91 -9.82
C PRO A 30 17.63 -3.32 -9.53
N VAL A 31 17.62 -2.12 -8.92
CA VAL A 31 16.39 -1.39 -8.64
C VAL A 31 15.72 -1.04 -9.96
N HIS A 32 14.51 -1.54 -10.15
CA HIS A 32 13.67 -1.18 -11.30
C HIS A 32 12.82 0.04 -10.95
N THR A 33 12.82 1.04 -11.82
CA THR A 33 12.00 2.24 -11.68
C THR A 33 10.99 2.31 -12.81
N ALA A 34 9.71 2.50 -12.48
CA ALA A 34 8.63 2.67 -13.45
C ALA A 34 7.76 3.86 -13.07
N THR A 35 7.33 4.64 -14.06
CA THR A 35 6.32 5.68 -13.87
C THR A 35 4.94 5.04 -13.96
N ILE A 36 4.20 5.04 -12.85
CA ILE A 36 2.85 4.44 -12.77
C ILE A 36 1.79 5.46 -13.21
N TYR A 37 1.89 6.67 -12.72
CA TYR A 37 0.98 7.77 -13.01
C TYR A 37 1.75 8.99 -13.47
N LYS A 38 1.27 9.67 -14.48
CA LYS A 38 1.88 10.88 -15.02
C LYS A 38 0.82 11.98 -15.13
N LYS A 39 1.18 13.19 -14.74
CA LYS A 39 0.35 14.38 -14.89
C LYS A 39 -0.16 14.52 -16.33
N GLY A 40 -1.46 14.79 -16.51
CA GLY A 40 -2.12 14.98 -17.78
C GLY A 40 -2.55 13.71 -18.50
N ASP A 41 -2.17 12.51 -18.00
CA ASP A 41 -2.59 11.26 -18.61
C ASP A 41 -4.05 10.92 -18.23
N ASN A 42 -4.74 10.20 -19.14
CA ASN A 42 -6.10 9.68 -18.94
C ASN A 42 -7.17 10.74 -18.57
N GLY A 43 -6.97 12.00 -18.95
CA GLY A 43 -7.92 13.09 -18.69
C GLY A 43 -7.85 13.70 -17.29
N PHE A 44 -6.85 13.34 -16.47
CA PHE A 44 -6.64 13.90 -15.14
C PHE A 44 -5.48 14.90 -15.13
N ASP A 45 -5.68 16.04 -14.47
CA ASP A 45 -4.60 17.05 -14.33
C ASP A 45 -3.43 16.49 -13.53
N THR A 46 -3.70 15.80 -12.43
CA THR A 46 -2.63 15.27 -11.57
C THR A 46 -3.06 14.06 -10.76
N TYR A 47 -2.08 13.32 -10.25
CA TYR A 47 -2.27 12.19 -9.35
C TYR A 47 -1.55 12.45 -8.04
N ARG A 48 -2.19 12.15 -6.92
CA ARG A 48 -1.62 12.32 -5.57
C ARG A 48 -2.02 11.17 -4.64
N ILE A 49 -1.47 11.18 -3.42
CA ILE A 49 -1.79 10.25 -2.34
C ILE A 49 -1.68 8.78 -2.79
N PRO A 50 -0.50 8.35 -3.25
CA PRO A 50 -0.33 6.97 -3.71
C PRO A 50 -0.35 5.99 -2.55
N ALA A 51 -0.96 4.82 -2.78
CA ALA A 51 -0.87 3.67 -1.91
C ALA A 51 -0.62 2.40 -2.73
N THR A 52 0.15 1.47 -2.19
CA THR A 52 0.44 0.20 -2.86
C THR A 52 0.20 -0.97 -1.94
N VAL A 53 -0.25 -2.09 -2.50
CA VAL A 53 -0.36 -3.36 -1.81
C VAL A 53 -0.04 -4.51 -2.75
N ARG A 54 0.51 -5.59 -2.21
CA ARG A 54 0.70 -6.83 -2.95
C ARG A 54 -0.37 -7.83 -2.54
N THR A 55 -1.11 -8.34 -3.52
CA THR A 55 -2.19 -9.30 -3.30
C THR A 55 -1.67 -10.70 -2.95
N LYS A 56 -2.56 -11.57 -2.50
CA LYS A 56 -2.25 -12.98 -2.23
C LYS A 56 -1.74 -13.71 -3.49
N LYS A 57 -2.19 -13.32 -4.67
CA LYS A 57 -1.73 -13.86 -5.97
C LYS A 57 -0.39 -13.27 -6.42
N GLY A 58 0.14 -12.28 -5.73
CA GLY A 58 1.41 -11.63 -6.07
C GLY A 58 1.28 -10.40 -6.96
N THR A 59 0.06 -10.04 -7.41
CA THR A 59 -0.19 -8.82 -8.16
C THR A 59 0.12 -7.59 -7.30
N VAL A 60 0.79 -6.61 -7.85
CA VAL A 60 1.00 -5.31 -7.21
C VAL A 60 -0.10 -4.36 -7.66
N LEU A 61 -0.81 -3.79 -6.69
CA LEU A 61 -1.85 -2.79 -6.91
C LEU A 61 -1.30 -1.43 -6.49
N ALA A 62 -1.40 -0.44 -7.38
CA ALA A 62 -1.03 0.93 -7.11
C ALA A 62 -2.29 1.80 -7.21
N PHE A 63 -2.69 2.39 -6.08
CA PHE A 63 -3.81 3.31 -5.99
C PHE A 63 -3.32 4.75 -6.04
N ALA A 64 -4.16 5.66 -6.49
CA ALA A 64 -3.94 7.10 -6.38
C ALA A 64 -5.27 7.86 -6.41
N GLU A 65 -5.25 9.08 -5.88
CA GLU A 65 -6.24 10.10 -6.19
C GLU A 65 -5.95 10.65 -7.59
N ALA A 66 -6.91 10.56 -8.49
CA ALA A 66 -6.86 11.12 -9.83
C ALA A 66 -7.68 12.42 -9.84
N ARG A 67 -7.01 13.56 -9.88
CA ARG A 67 -7.59 14.90 -9.75
C ARG A 67 -7.86 15.49 -11.13
N LYS A 68 -9.12 15.78 -11.41
CA LYS A 68 -9.57 16.12 -12.76
C LYS A 68 -9.11 17.47 -13.25
N HIS A 69 -9.12 18.48 -12.38
CA HIS A 69 -8.97 19.86 -12.84
C HIS A 69 -7.72 20.57 -12.33
N SER A 70 -7.16 20.16 -11.21
CA SER A 70 -6.01 20.84 -10.60
C SER A 70 -5.34 19.97 -9.53
N ARG A 71 -4.33 20.53 -8.85
CA ARG A 71 -3.68 19.92 -7.67
C ARG A 71 -4.44 20.14 -6.36
N SER A 72 -5.60 20.82 -6.38
CA SER A 72 -6.40 21.12 -5.19
C SER A 72 -6.80 19.82 -4.47
N ASP A 73 -6.98 19.91 -3.17
CA ASP A 73 -7.58 18.86 -2.33
C ASP A 73 -9.13 18.92 -2.32
N THR A 74 -9.71 19.77 -3.19
CA THR A 74 -11.14 19.93 -3.43
C THR A 74 -11.47 19.75 -4.91
N GLY A 75 -12.73 19.50 -5.21
CA GLY A 75 -13.24 19.29 -6.56
C GLY A 75 -13.41 17.82 -6.89
N ASP A 76 -13.48 17.54 -8.18
CA ASP A 76 -13.67 16.21 -8.75
C ASP A 76 -12.36 15.40 -8.61
N ILE A 77 -12.36 14.45 -7.67
CA ILE A 77 -11.22 13.58 -7.35
C ILE A 77 -11.70 12.14 -7.29
N ASP A 78 -11.24 11.35 -8.26
CA ASP A 78 -11.54 9.93 -8.36
C ASP A 78 -10.49 9.08 -7.66
N LEU A 79 -10.89 7.94 -7.16
CA LEU A 79 -10.00 6.90 -6.69
C LEU A 79 -9.72 5.90 -7.81
N VAL A 80 -8.45 5.82 -8.22
CA VAL A 80 -8.03 4.98 -9.34
C VAL A 80 -6.99 3.95 -8.94
N LEU A 81 -6.83 2.93 -9.77
CA LEU A 81 -5.94 1.81 -9.58
C LEU A 81 -5.24 1.44 -10.89
N ARG A 82 -3.95 1.10 -10.83
CA ARG A 82 -3.25 0.29 -11.85
C ARG A 82 -2.75 -1.00 -11.23
N ARG A 83 -2.70 -2.05 -12.04
CA ARG A 83 -2.28 -3.41 -11.65
C ARG A 83 -1.00 -3.81 -12.39
N SER A 84 -0.11 -4.50 -11.66
CA SER A 84 1.07 -5.14 -12.25
C SER A 84 1.11 -6.61 -11.81
N THR A 85 1.25 -7.52 -12.78
CA THR A 85 1.37 -8.97 -12.53
C THR A 85 2.80 -9.48 -12.64
N ASP A 86 3.76 -8.60 -12.91
CA ASP A 86 5.18 -8.91 -13.14
C ASP A 86 6.13 -8.26 -12.13
N GLY A 87 5.60 -7.95 -10.94
CA GLY A 87 6.38 -7.37 -9.85
C GLY A 87 6.69 -5.87 -10.03
N GLY A 88 5.83 -5.14 -10.74
CA GLY A 88 5.95 -3.69 -10.93
C GLY A 88 6.74 -3.28 -12.18
N ARG A 89 7.09 -4.23 -13.05
CA ARG A 89 7.83 -3.92 -14.29
C ARG A 89 6.94 -3.28 -15.34
N THR A 90 5.75 -3.83 -15.54
CA THR A 90 4.73 -3.25 -16.41
C THR A 90 3.42 -3.04 -15.66
N TRP A 91 2.62 -2.09 -16.12
CA TRP A 91 1.38 -1.69 -15.48
C TRP A 91 0.24 -1.67 -16.50
N GLY A 92 -0.89 -2.24 -16.12
CA GLY A 92 -2.11 -2.25 -16.93
C GLY A 92 -2.77 -0.87 -17.00
N ASP A 93 -3.93 -0.83 -17.69
CA ASP A 93 -4.74 0.36 -17.80
C ASP A 93 -5.28 0.84 -16.45
N ILE A 94 -5.70 2.10 -16.39
CA ILE A 94 -6.37 2.66 -15.22
C ILE A 94 -7.73 1.98 -15.04
N ILE A 95 -8.00 1.58 -13.80
CA ILE A 95 -9.31 1.13 -13.31
C ILE A 95 -9.82 2.22 -12.37
N THR A 96 -10.99 2.78 -12.65
CA THR A 96 -11.68 3.66 -11.69
C THR A 96 -12.31 2.77 -10.61
N VAL A 97 -11.88 2.97 -9.37
CA VAL A 97 -12.36 2.22 -8.20
C VAL A 97 -13.58 2.90 -7.60
N TRP A 98 -13.55 4.23 -7.52
CA TRP A 98 -14.65 5.04 -7.03
C TRP A 98 -14.60 6.44 -7.64
N ASP A 99 -15.72 6.83 -8.26
CA ASP A 99 -16.02 8.14 -8.78
C ASP A 99 -17.36 8.57 -8.16
N ASP A 100 -17.41 9.76 -7.59
CA ASP A 100 -18.62 10.39 -7.05
C ASP A 100 -18.80 11.80 -7.64
N ALA A 101 -18.68 11.89 -8.95
CA ALA A 101 -18.81 13.12 -9.74
C ALA A 101 -17.91 14.25 -9.21
N GLY A 102 -18.49 15.39 -8.81
CA GLY A 102 -17.73 16.55 -8.34
C GLY A 102 -17.19 16.46 -6.91
N ASN A 103 -17.28 15.30 -6.26
CA ASN A 103 -16.86 15.10 -4.88
C ASN A 103 -15.45 14.50 -4.77
N VAL A 104 -14.94 14.44 -3.55
CA VAL A 104 -13.62 13.89 -3.26
C VAL A 104 -13.74 12.44 -2.80
N CYS A 105 -13.23 11.51 -3.61
CA CYS A 105 -12.97 10.13 -3.25
C CYS A 105 -11.46 9.97 -3.04
N GLY A 106 -11.00 9.86 -1.78
CA GLY A 106 -9.57 10.00 -1.51
C GLY A 106 -9.01 9.12 -0.40
N ASN A 107 -7.72 9.31 -0.15
CA ASN A 107 -6.95 8.67 0.91
C ASN A 107 -7.06 7.13 0.87
N PRO A 108 -6.63 6.46 -0.20
CA PRO A 108 -6.71 5.01 -0.31
C PRO A 108 -5.87 4.31 0.77
N ALA A 109 -6.49 3.42 1.53
CA ALA A 109 -5.84 2.57 2.53
C ALA A 109 -6.17 1.09 2.26
N PRO A 110 -5.46 0.43 1.32
CA PRO A 110 -5.71 -0.96 0.96
C PRO A 110 -5.15 -1.94 1.98
N VAL A 111 -5.91 -3.00 2.27
CA VAL A 111 -5.53 -4.12 3.11
C VAL A 111 -5.89 -5.43 2.42
N VAL A 112 -4.99 -6.40 2.43
CA VAL A 112 -5.25 -7.75 1.91
C VAL A 112 -5.48 -8.70 3.07
N ASP A 113 -6.66 -9.30 3.11
CA ASP A 113 -6.92 -10.46 3.96
C ASP A 113 -6.14 -11.66 3.42
N ARG A 114 -5.19 -12.14 4.21
CA ARG A 114 -4.29 -13.22 3.80
C ARG A 114 -4.95 -14.60 3.77
N GLU A 115 -6.05 -14.78 4.47
CA GLU A 115 -6.78 -16.05 4.48
C GLU A 115 -7.63 -16.19 3.23
N THR A 116 -8.46 -15.21 2.94
CA THR A 116 -9.39 -15.24 1.82
C THR A 116 -8.79 -14.71 0.52
N GLY A 117 -7.84 -13.79 0.60
CA GLY A 117 -7.32 -13.04 -0.54
C GLY A 117 -8.15 -11.81 -0.91
N ARG A 118 -9.26 -11.54 -0.17
CA ARG A 118 -10.06 -10.33 -0.33
C ARG A 118 -9.21 -9.09 -0.09
N ILE A 119 -9.39 -8.10 -0.93
CA ILE A 119 -8.78 -6.79 -0.77
C ILE A 119 -9.84 -5.86 -0.21
N LEU A 120 -9.58 -5.28 0.95
CA LEU A 120 -10.38 -4.21 1.53
C LEU A 120 -9.71 -2.89 1.21
N LEU A 121 -10.49 -1.90 0.83
CA LEU A 121 -10.01 -0.55 0.58
C LEU A 121 -10.83 0.42 1.44
N LEU A 122 -10.19 0.97 2.47
CA LEU A 122 -10.76 2.08 3.21
C LEU A 122 -10.42 3.37 2.47
N SER A 123 -11.36 4.30 2.47
CA SER A 123 -11.24 5.57 1.76
C SER A 123 -12.02 6.66 2.49
N THR A 124 -11.64 7.91 2.29
CA THR A 124 -12.39 9.05 2.78
C THR A 124 -13.18 9.71 1.66
N TRP A 125 -14.25 10.38 2.04
CA TRP A 125 -15.06 11.19 1.16
C TRP A 125 -15.36 12.53 1.81
N ASN A 126 -15.45 13.58 1.00
CA ASN A 126 -16.06 14.85 1.38
C ASN A 126 -16.66 15.55 0.16
N ASP A 127 -17.60 16.48 0.40
CA ASP A 127 -18.14 17.35 -0.66
C ASP A 127 -16.98 18.07 -1.37
N GLY A 128 -17.01 18.06 -2.69
CA GLY A 128 -15.93 18.62 -3.51
C GLY A 128 -15.77 20.13 -3.38
N THR A 129 -16.71 20.83 -2.80
CA THR A 129 -16.63 22.28 -2.53
C THR A 129 -16.11 22.62 -1.14
N ASP A 130 -16.02 21.62 -0.25
CA ASP A 130 -15.58 21.82 1.12
C ASP A 130 -14.05 21.84 1.23
N HIS A 131 -13.51 22.94 1.75
CA HIS A 131 -12.09 23.03 2.03
C HIS A 131 -11.75 22.43 3.40
N GLU A 132 -10.56 21.85 3.51
CA GLU A 132 -10.09 21.23 4.76
C GLU A 132 -10.22 22.16 5.97
N LYS A 133 -9.89 23.44 5.82
CA LYS A 133 -10.04 24.46 6.88
C LYS A 133 -11.48 24.59 7.38
N ASP A 134 -12.47 24.46 6.47
CA ASP A 134 -13.88 24.59 6.80
C ASP A 134 -14.40 23.31 7.46
N ILE A 135 -13.91 22.14 7.03
CA ILE A 135 -14.17 20.85 7.68
C ILE A 135 -13.64 20.88 9.13
N HIS A 136 -12.40 21.33 9.33
CA HIS A 136 -11.81 21.46 10.68
C HIS A 136 -12.55 22.48 11.56
N ALA A 137 -12.98 23.59 10.97
CA ALA A 137 -13.77 24.61 11.66
C ALA A 137 -15.24 24.19 11.90
N ARG A 138 -15.68 23.06 11.31
CA ARG A 138 -17.08 22.59 11.32
C ARG A 138 -18.06 23.59 10.68
N THR A 139 -17.60 24.32 9.68
CA THR A 139 -18.39 25.28 8.88
C THR A 139 -18.63 24.79 7.46
N ALA A 140 -18.07 23.62 7.10
CA ALA A 140 -18.29 22.94 5.83
C ALA A 140 -19.73 22.46 5.69
N LYS A 141 -20.13 22.12 4.46
CA LYS A 141 -21.46 21.56 4.18
C LYS A 141 -21.64 20.18 4.82
N ASP A 142 -20.56 19.39 4.84
CA ASP A 142 -20.56 18.05 5.41
C ASP A 142 -19.22 17.78 6.13
N THR A 143 -19.20 16.72 6.91
CA THR A 143 -17.98 16.23 7.54
C THR A 143 -17.26 15.28 6.60
N ARG A 144 -15.96 15.04 6.85
CA ARG A 144 -15.23 13.96 6.17
C ARG A 144 -15.79 12.61 6.59
N ARG A 145 -16.23 11.81 5.63
CA ARG A 145 -16.84 10.49 5.83
C ARG A 145 -15.83 9.38 5.50
N VAL A 146 -16.07 8.20 6.06
CA VAL A 146 -15.23 7.01 5.84
C VAL A 146 -16.04 5.92 5.15
N PHE A 147 -15.46 5.34 4.12
CA PHE A 147 -16.07 4.28 3.31
C PHE A 147 -15.15 3.05 3.23
N VAL A 148 -15.76 1.90 2.98
CA VAL A 148 -15.06 0.67 2.66
C VAL A 148 -15.60 0.09 1.35
N LEU A 149 -14.67 -0.32 0.50
CA LEU A 149 -14.91 -1.09 -0.71
C LEU A 149 -14.14 -2.40 -0.60
N TYR A 150 -14.48 -3.39 -1.41
CA TYR A 150 -13.70 -4.63 -1.49
C TYR A 150 -13.63 -5.17 -2.91
N SER A 151 -12.61 -5.98 -3.16
CA SER A 151 -12.41 -6.77 -4.37
C SER A 151 -12.12 -8.23 -4.00
N ASP A 152 -12.78 -9.18 -4.67
CA ASP A 152 -12.58 -10.61 -4.53
C ASP A 152 -11.84 -11.22 -5.74
N ASP A 153 -11.56 -10.43 -6.75
CA ASP A 153 -10.99 -10.83 -8.03
C ASP A 153 -9.61 -10.22 -8.32
N ASP A 154 -8.82 -10.02 -7.26
CA ASP A 154 -7.46 -9.50 -7.38
C ASP A 154 -7.38 -8.04 -7.87
N GLY A 155 -8.39 -7.23 -7.54
CA GLY A 155 -8.47 -5.82 -7.87
C GLY A 155 -8.97 -5.51 -9.28
N LEU A 156 -9.58 -6.46 -9.97
CA LEU A 156 -10.17 -6.24 -11.30
C LEU A 156 -11.50 -5.49 -11.20
N THR A 157 -12.36 -5.90 -10.26
CA THR A 157 -13.63 -5.23 -9.99
C THR A 157 -13.77 -4.92 -8.50
N TRP A 158 -14.60 -3.94 -8.18
CA TRP A 158 -14.81 -3.43 -6.83
C TRP A 158 -16.29 -3.36 -6.48
N SER A 159 -16.60 -3.61 -5.21
CA SER A 159 -17.94 -3.41 -4.67
C SER A 159 -18.32 -1.93 -4.73
N SER A 160 -19.63 -1.64 -4.64
CA SER A 160 -20.07 -0.28 -4.31
C SER A 160 -19.49 0.18 -2.97
N PRO A 161 -19.16 1.47 -2.81
CA PRO A 161 -18.68 2.02 -1.55
C PRO A 161 -19.76 1.92 -0.46
N ARG A 162 -19.38 1.43 0.72
CA ARG A 162 -20.25 1.34 1.90
C ARG A 162 -19.74 2.27 2.98
N GLU A 163 -20.56 3.21 3.40
CA GLU A 163 -20.23 4.11 4.48
C GLU A 163 -20.07 3.37 5.81
N ILE A 164 -19.01 3.68 6.53
CA ILE A 164 -18.73 3.14 7.87
C ILE A 164 -18.45 4.25 8.91
N THR A 165 -18.64 5.51 8.54
CA THR A 165 -18.39 6.69 9.40
C THR A 165 -18.91 6.52 10.82
N PRO A 166 -20.19 6.11 11.05
CA PRO A 166 -20.73 6.00 12.41
C PRO A 166 -20.05 4.93 13.27
N SER A 167 -19.38 3.94 12.62
CA SER A 167 -18.73 2.83 13.33
C SER A 167 -17.27 3.10 13.67
N VAL A 168 -16.62 4.07 13.00
CA VAL A 168 -15.17 4.26 13.10
C VAL A 168 -14.74 5.68 13.42
N LYS A 169 -15.61 6.67 13.23
CA LYS A 169 -15.33 8.07 13.48
C LYS A 169 -16.06 8.53 14.75
N ARG A 170 -15.33 9.16 15.65
CA ARG A 170 -15.95 9.79 16.84
C ARG A 170 -16.58 11.14 16.44
N GLU A 171 -17.60 11.56 17.15
CA GLU A 171 -18.30 12.84 16.89
C GLU A 171 -17.41 14.08 17.04
N ASP A 172 -16.37 13.98 17.89
CA ASP A 172 -15.41 15.06 18.12
C ASP A 172 -14.29 15.14 17.06
N TRP A 173 -14.19 14.17 16.17
CA TRP A 173 -13.24 14.20 15.06
C TRP A 173 -13.76 15.01 13.87
N THR A 174 -12.86 15.67 13.15
CA THR A 174 -13.15 16.47 11.95
C THR A 174 -12.78 15.75 10.67
#